data_6e5559eab741cbbcaafd490bbb457f52
#
_entry.id   6e5559eab741cbbcaafd490bbb457f52
#
_cell.length_a   1.000
_cell.length_b   1.000
_cell.length_c   1.000
_cell.angle_alpha   90.00
_cell.angle_beta   90.00
_cell.angle_gamma   90.00
#
_symmetry.space_group_name_H-M   'P 1'
#
loop_
_entity.id
_entity.type
_entity.pdbx_description
1 polymer ?
#
loop_
_entity_poly.entity_id
_entity_poly.type
_entity_poly.pdbx_seq_one_letter_code
_entity_poly.pdbx_strand_id
1 'polypeptide(L)'
;ADDDRMILVDTSVWIDHLRTGDPLLTALLDEAQVLVHPWVIGELALGQLSRRSEILGLLNNLPRATAATEAEVMSLVESQHLFGMGIGYVDAHLIAATLLTTDAALWTRDTRLAGAAANLGIAHQPAGA
;
A
#
# COMPACT_ATOMS: atom_id res chain seq x y z
N ALA A 1 -11.37 14.34 8.17
CA ALA A 1 -9.97 14.54 7.82
C ALA A 1 -9.39 13.27 7.25
N ASP A 2 -9.32 12.20 8.06
CA ASP A 2 -8.77 10.93 7.59
C ASP A 2 -9.66 10.28 6.53
N ASP A 3 -10.95 10.59 6.56
CA ASP A 3 -11.92 10.04 5.61
C ASP A 3 -11.68 10.46 4.16
N ASP A 4 -10.93 11.54 3.96
CA ASP A 4 -10.64 12.07 2.62
C ASP A 4 -9.30 11.58 2.07
N ARG A 5 -8.53 10.84 2.85
CA ARG A 5 -7.24 10.35 2.37
C ARG A 5 -7.43 9.26 1.33
N MET A 6 -6.50 9.23 0.38
CA MET A 6 -6.34 8.10 -0.52
C MET A 6 -5.48 7.05 0.18
N ILE A 7 -5.81 5.79 0.03
CA ILE A 7 -5.18 4.71 0.78
C ILE A 7 -4.39 3.81 -0.18
N LEU A 8 -3.07 3.80 -0.02
CA LEU A 8 -2.22 2.84 -0.71
C LEU A 8 -2.30 1.52 0.05
N VAL A 9 -2.77 0.48 -0.62
CA VAL A 9 -3.04 -0.82 -0.01
C VAL A 9 -1.90 -1.79 -0.32
N ASP A 10 -1.26 -2.30 0.73
CA ASP A 10 -0.18 -3.27 0.62
C ASP A 10 -0.68 -4.63 0.16
N THR A 11 0.21 -5.41 -0.43
CA THR A 11 -0.05 -6.77 -0.89
C THR A 11 -0.71 -7.64 0.19
N SER A 12 -0.29 -7.50 1.44
CA SER A 12 -0.84 -8.30 2.55
C SER A 12 -2.36 -8.16 2.70
N VAL A 13 -2.87 -6.95 2.52
CA VAL A 13 -4.31 -6.69 2.58
C VAL A 13 -5.02 -7.23 1.34
N TRP A 14 -4.43 -7.00 0.16
CA TRP A 14 -5.00 -7.49 -1.10
C TRP A 14 -5.12 -9.01 -1.12
N ILE A 15 -4.12 -9.72 -0.62
CA ILE A 15 -4.14 -11.19 -0.59
C ILE A 15 -5.37 -11.68 0.18
N ASP A 16 -5.60 -11.13 1.37
CA ASP A 16 -6.76 -11.52 2.18
C ASP A 16 -8.08 -11.19 1.48
N HIS A 17 -8.15 -10.00 0.88
CA HIS A 17 -9.34 -9.57 0.16
C HIS A 17 -9.66 -10.47 -1.03
N LEU A 18 -8.66 -10.82 -1.80
CA LEU A 18 -8.85 -11.66 -3.00
C LEU A 18 -9.19 -13.11 -2.64
N ARG A 19 -8.84 -13.54 -1.44
CA ARG A 19 -9.14 -14.91 -0.98
C ARG A 19 -10.53 -15.02 -0.37
N THR A 20 -10.91 -14.10 0.49
CA THR A 20 -12.14 -14.23 1.28
C THR A 20 -13.00 -12.97 1.32
N GLY A 21 -12.56 -11.90 0.68
CA GLY A 21 -13.23 -10.61 0.77
C GLY A 21 -12.93 -9.89 2.07
N ASP A 22 -12.66 -8.60 1.98
CA ASP A 22 -12.45 -7.73 3.14
C ASP A 22 -13.43 -6.58 3.07
N PRO A 23 -14.38 -6.49 4.03
CA PRO A 23 -15.40 -5.44 3.98
C PRO A 23 -14.82 -4.03 4.08
N LEU A 24 -13.70 -3.86 4.78
CA LEU A 24 -13.07 -2.54 4.93
C LEU A 24 -12.45 -2.10 3.61
N LEU A 25 -11.80 -3.03 2.89
CA LEU A 25 -11.25 -2.70 1.57
C LEU A 25 -12.37 -2.50 0.56
N THR A 26 -13.42 -3.30 0.60
CA THR A 26 -14.58 -3.11 -0.27
C THR A 26 -15.15 -1.70 -0.12
N ALA A 27 -15.30 -1.24 1.13
CA ALA A 27 -15.82 0.10 1.38
C ALA A 27 -14.91 1.19 0.77
N LEU A 28 -13.60 1.05 0.89
CA LEU A 28 -12.66 2.00 0.28
C LEU A 28 -12.72 1.98 -1.24
N LEU A 29 -12.87 0.80 -1.83
CA LEU A 29 -13.01 0.67 -3.28
C LEU A 29 -14.31 1.34 -3.76
N ASP A 30 -15.41 1.15 -3.04
CA ASP A 30 -16.69 1.76 -3.37
C ASP A 30 -16.63 3.29 -3.30
N GLU A 31 -15.81 3.83 -2.39
CA GLU A 31 -15.64 5.27 -2.22
C GLU A 31 -14.53 5.85 -3.11
N ALA A 32 -13.93 5.03 -3.97
CA ALA A 32 -12.83 5.43 -4.86
C ALA A 32 -11.63 6.01 -4.09
N GLN A 33 -11.30 5.40 -2.95
CA GLN A 33 -10.21 5.86 -2.07
C GLN A 33 -8.98 4.95 -2.11
N VAL A 34 -8.88 4.03 -3.06
CA VAL A 34 -7.77 3.06 -3.13
C VAL A 34 -6.74 3.47 -4.17
N LEU A 35 -5.48 3.48 -3.76
CA LEU A 35 -4.33 3.63 -4.64
C LEU A 35 -3.61 2.30 -4.79
N VAL A 36 -3.02 2.08 -5.97
CA VAL A 36 -2.16 0.92 -6.19
C VAL A 36 -0.73 1.37 -6.48
N HIS A 37 0.20 0.46 -6.27
CA HIS A 37 1.60 0.63 -6.64
C HIS A 37 1.99 -0.48 -7.61
N PRO A 38 2.78 -0.18 -8.66
CA PRO A 38 3.12 -1.21 -9.66
C PRO A 38 3.80 -2.44 -9.06
N TRP A 39 4.60 -2.31 -8.00
CA TRP A 39 5.25 -3.46 -7.37
C TRP A 39 4.26 -4.33 -6.59
N VAL A 40 3.20 -3.73 -6.02
CA VAL A 40 2.11 -4.52 -5.40
C VAL A 40 1.37 -5.31 -6.48
N ILE A 41 1.05 -4.68 -7.61
CA ILE A 41 0.43 -5.38 -8.73
C ILE A 41 1.34 -6.52 -9.20
N GLY A 42 2.64 -6.28 -9.29
CA GLY A 42 3.62 -7.29 -9.67
C GLY A 42 3.65 -8.47 -8.70
N GLU A 43 3.64 -8.20 -7.40
CA GLU A 43 3.60 -9.26 -6.39
C GLU A 43 2.33 -10.10 -6.50
N LEU A 44 1.19 -9.45 -6.69
CA LEU A 44 -0.07 -10.15 -6.88
C LEU A 44 -0.08 -10.96 -8.16
N ALA A 45 0.53 -10.44 -9.23
CA ALA A 45 0.62 -11.13 -10.51
C ALA A 45 1.46 -12.42 -10.43
N LEU A 46 2.42 -12.48 -9.52
CA LEU A 46 3.24 -13.68 -9.32
C LEU A 46 2.52 -14.76 -8.52
N GLY A 47 1.43 -14.42 -7.86
CA GLY A 47 0.65 -15.38 -7.10
C GLY A 47 -0.38 -16.13 -7.95
N GLN A 48 -1.13 -17.00 -7.30
CA GLN A 48 -2.23 -17.70 -7.95
C GLN A 48 -3.52 -16.91 -7.76
N LEU A 49 -4.01 -16.33 -8.84
CA LEU A 49 -5.23 -15.55 -8.84
C LEU A 49 -6.33 -16.29 -9.57
N SER A 50 -7.49 -16.44 -8.91
CA SER A 50 -8.71 -16.82 -9.60
C SER A 50 -9.10 -15.66 -10.52
N ARG A 51 -9.57 -15.98 -11.74
CA ARG A 51 -9.99 -14.95 -12.71
C ARG A 51 -8.89 -13.91 -12.94
N ARG A 52 -7.70 -14.42 -13.16
CA ARG A 52 -6.45 -13.64 -13.21
C ARG A 52 -6.53 -12.42 -14.12
N SER A 53 -6.94 -12.59 -15.37
CA SER A 53 -6.99 -11.49 -16.34
C SER A 53 -7.93 -10.38 -15.89
N GLU A 54 -9.07 -10.75 -15.33
CA GLU A 54 -10.03 -9.79 -14.83
C GLU A 54 -9.48 -9.01 -13.64
N ILE A 55 -8.90 -9.71 -12.67
CA ILE A 55 -8.35 -9.08 -11.47
C ILE A 55 -7.20 -8.13 -11.80
N LEU A 56 -6.25 -8.57 -12.62
CA LEU A 56 -5.13 -7.73 -13.02
C LEU A 56 -5.60 -6.51 -13.81
N GLY A 57 -6.62 -6.68 -14.66
CA GLY A 57 -7.21 -5.56 -15.39
C GLY A 57 -7.82 -4.53 -14.46
N LEU A 58 -8.58 -4.98 -13.44
CA LEU A 58 -9.17 -4.08 -12.46
C LEU A 58 -8.10 -3.35 -11.64
N LEU A 59 -7.06 -4.05 -11.20
CA LEU A 59 -5.97 -3.43 -10.45
C LEU A 59 -5.24 -2.38 -11.27
N ASN A 60 -5.00 -2.65 -12.55
CA ASN A 60 -4.31 -1.71 -13.44
C ASN A 60 -5.16 -0.48 -13.75
N ASN A 61 -6.47 -0.53 -13.53
CA ASN A 61 -7.37 0.61 -13.74
C ASN A 61 -7.55 1.47 -12.50
N LEU A 62 -7.04 1.05 -11.34
CA LEU A 62 -7.10 1.87 -10.13
C LEU A 62 -6.09 3.02 -10.20
N PRO A 63 -6.37 4.15 -9.53
CA PRO A 63 -5.39 5.24 -9.46
C PRO A 63 -4.10 4.76 -8.82
N ARG A 64 -2.98 5.30 -9.29
CA ARG A 64 -1.65 4.92 -8.79
C ARG A 64 -1.10 5.97 -7.84
N ALA A 65 -0.43 5.49 -6.79
CA ALA A 65 0.41 6.34 -5.97
C ALA A 65 1.59 6.85 -6.81
N THR A 66 2.16 7.98 -6.43
CA THR A 66 3.35 8.50 -7.08
C THR A 66 4.54 7.58 -6.77
N ALA A 67 5.10 6.95 -7.80
CA ALA A 67 6.23 6.05 -7.60
C ALA A 67 7.52 6.85 -7.36
N ALA A 68 8.26 6.46 -6.33
CA ALA A 68 9.56 7.06 -6.03
C ALA A 68 10.65 6.46 -6.92
N THR A 69 11.69 7.23 -7.19
CA THR A 69 12.91 6.70 -7.82
C THR A 69 13.73 5.94 -6.78
N GLU A 70 14.69 5.12 -7.26
CA GLU A 70 15.63 4.45 -6.37
C GLU A 70 16.37 5.43 -5.48
N ALA A 71 16.83 6.55 -6.06
CA ALA A 71 17.55 7.57 -5.31
C ALA A 71 16.70 8.18 -4.20
N GLU A 72 15.43 8.44 -4.49
CA GLU A 72 14.51 8.97 -3.49
C GLU A 72 14.27 7.97 -2.35
N VAL A 73 14.11 6.69 -2.67
CA VAL A 73 13.93 5.65 -1.65
C VAL A 73 15.18 5.52 -0.79
N MET A 74 16.36 5.48 -1.39
CA MET A 74 17.62 5.37 -0.62
C MET A 74 17.85 6.59 0.27
N SER A 75 17.51 7.78 -0.22
CA SER A 75 17.57 8.99 0.58
C SER A 75 16.63 8.93 1.78
N LEU A 76 15.42 8.41 1.57
CA LEU A 76 14.43 8.23 2.63
C LEU A 76 14.93 7.21 3.68
N VAL A 77 15.50 6.09 3.23
CA VAL A 77 16.04 5.07 4.13
C VAL A 77 17.05 5.68 5.09
N GLU A 78 17.93 6.53 4.58
CA GLU A 78 18.94 7.19 5.41
C GLU A 78 18.35 8.29 6.29
N SER A 79 17.54 9.18 5.72
CA SER A 79 17.02 10.34 6.47
C SER A 79 16.03 9.95 7.55
N GLN A 80 15.26 8.89 7.36
CA GLN A 80 14.26 8.42 8.31
C GLN A 80 14.70 7.19 9.10
N HIS A 81 15.94 6.77 8.93
CA HIS A 81 16.51 5.62 9.66
C HIS A 81 15.66 4.36 9.52
N LEU A 82 15.28 4.04 8.29
CA LEU A 82 14.45 2.86 8.05
C LEU A 82 15.24 1.54 8.04
N PHE A 83 16.57 1.63 8.14
CA PHE A 83 17.44 0.45 8.15
C PHE A 83 17.38 -0.25 9.50
N GLY A 84 17.56 -1.56 9.49
CA GLY A 84 17.57 -2.36 10.72
C GLY A 84 16.20 -2.57 11.35
N MET A 85 15.12 -2.14 10.69
CA MET A 85 13.76 -2.25 11.23
C MET A 85 13.03 -3.52 10.80
N GLY A 86 13.65 -4.32 9.96
CA GLY A 86 13.03 -5.56 9.48
C GLY A 86 12.01 -5.36 8.36
N ILE A 87 11.96 -4.19 7.74
CA ILE A 87 11.14 -3.97 6.55
C ILE A 87 11.96 -4.24 5.30
N GLY A 88 11.28 -4.70 4.24
CA GLY A 88 11.93 -4.99 2.97
C GLY A 88 12.03 -3.77 2.07
N TYR A 89 12.77 -3.94 0.97
CA TYR A 89 12.98 -2.84 0.03
C TYR A 89 11.68 -2.42 -0.66
N VAL A 90 10.81 -3.37 -1.01
CA VAL A 90 9.48 -3.03 -1.56
C VAL A 90 8.68 -2.19 -0.56
N ASP A 91 8.74 -2.55 0.72
CA ASP A 91 8.07 -1.79 1.79
C ASP A 91 8.57 -0.35 1.84
N ALA A 92 9.88 -0.14 1.70
CA ALA A 92 10.47 1.19 1.67
C ALA A 92 9.94 1.99 0.47
N HIS A 93 9.75 1.35 -0.68
CA HIS A 93 9.12 1.99 -1.84
C HIS A 93 7.68 2.40 -1.57
N LEU A 94 6.91 1.56 -0.85
CA LEU A 94 5.54 1.89 -0.52
C LEU A 94 5.46 3.08 0.44
N ILE A 95 6.35 3.14 1.41
CA ILE A 95 6.46 4.31 2.30
C ILE A 95 6.77 5.57 1.49
N ALA A 96 7.77 5.49 0.61
CA ALA A 96 8.17 6.64 -0.21
C ALA A 96 7.02 7.10 -1.11
N ALA A 97 6.34 6.17 -1.76
CA ALA A 97 5.20 6.50 -2.64
C ALA A 97 4.08 7.17 -1.86
N THR A 98 3.80 6.71 -0.65
CA THR A 98 2.78 7.32 0.21
C THR A 98 3.15 8.75 0.59
N LEU A 99 4.43 8.96 0.95
CA LEU A 99 4.91 10.31 1.31
C LEU A 99 4.89 11.26 0.12
N LEU A 100 5.11 10.76 -1.10
CA LEU A 100 5.09 11.58 -2.31
C LEU A 100 3.68 11.84 -2.84
N THR A 101 2.69 11.12 -2.35
CA THR A 101 1.31 11.28 -2.81
C THR A 101 0.54 12.14 -1.81
N THR A 102 -0.04 13.22 -2.29
CA THR A 102 -0.77 14.18 -1.44
C THR A 102 -1.94 13.49 -0.73
N ASP A 103 -2.04 13.73 0.58
CA ASP A 103 -3.13 13.22 1.43
C ASP A 103 -3.32 11.71 1.32
N ALA A 104 -2.21 10.97 1.28
CA ALA A 104 -2.23 9.51 1.22
C ALA A 104 -1.81 8.90 2.55
N ALA A 105 -2.31 7.69 2.79
CA ALA A 105 -1.89 6.84 3.91
C ALA A 105 -1.65 5.42 3.41
N LEU A 106 -0.89 4.66 4.15
CA LEU A 106 -0.51 3.28 3.81
C LEU A 106 -1.24 2.30 4.73
N TRP A 107 -1.90 1.31 4.13
CA TRP A 107 -2.57 0.24 4.87
C TRP A 107 -1.85 -1.08 4.62
N THR A 108 -1.36 -1.68 5.70
CA THR A 108 -0.67 -2.96 5.67
C THR A 108 -1.06 -3.79 6.91
N ARG A 109 -0.92 -5.10 6.80
CA ARG A 109 -1.06 -6.03 7.94
C ARG A 109 0.28 -6.50 8.47
N ASP A 110 1.38 -6.11 7.83
CA ASP A 110 2.71 -6.37 8.35
C ASP A 110 2.99 -5.42 9.51
N THR A 111 3.23 -5.97 10.70
CA THR A 111 3.39 -5.16 11.91
C THR A 111 4.61 -4.25 11.87
N ARG A 112 5.69 -4.67 11.23
CA ARG A 112 6.91 -3.85 11.11
C ARG A 112 6.68 -2.68 10.17
N LEU A 113 6.07 -2.94 9.03
CA LEU A 113 5.74 -1.88 8.07
C LEU A 113 4.72 -0.91 8.66
N ALA A 114 3.69 -1.43 9.34
CA ALA A 114 2.69 -0.59 9.99
C ALA A 114 3.33 0.31 11.05
N GLY A 115 4.28 -0.21 11.83
CA GLY A 115 5.00 0.59 12.82
C GLY A 115 5.82 1.70 12.19
N ALA A 116 6.53 1.41 11.10
CA ALA A 116 7.31 2.42 10.39
C ALA A 116 6.39 3.51 9.81
N ALA A 117 5.27 3.11 9.21
CA ALA A 117 4.29 4.05 8.67
C ALA A 117 3.68 4.93 9.77
N ALA A 118 3.38 4.34 10.93
CA ALA A 118 2.83 5.09 12.06
C ALA A 118 3.83 6.14 12.57
N ASN A 119 5.10 5.79 12.65
CA ASN A 119 6.14 6.73 13.07
C ASN A 119 6.27 7.93 12.13
N LEU A 120 5.93 7.75 10.86
CA LEU A 120 5.97 8.83 9.86
C LEU A 120 4.62 9.54 9.69
N GLY A 121 3.62 9.15 10.46
CA GLY A 121 2.29 9.78 10.40
C GLY A 121 1.48 9.42 9.17
N ILE A 122 1.79 8.31 8.50
CA ILE A 122 1.13 7.92 7.25
C ILE A 122 0.39 6.58 7.34
N ALA A 123 0.24 6.02 8.53
CA ALA A 123 -0.45 4.74 8.68
C ALA A 123 -1.96 4.92 8.58
N HIS A 124 -2.61 4.08 7.78
CA HIS A 124 -4.06 3.98 7.76
C HIS A 124 -4.50 3.01 8.85
N GLN A 125 -5.41 3.46 9.71
CA GLN A 125 -5.98 2.65 10.78
C GLN A 125 -7.45 2.43 10.44
N PRO A 126 -7.83 1.26 9.89
CA PRO A 126 -9.23 1.03 9.54
C PRO A 126 -10.12 1.08 10.77
N ALA A 127 -11.31 1.67 10.61
CA ALA A 127 -12.29 1.73 11.68
C ALA A 127 -12.68 0.32 12.12
N GLY A 128 -12.69 0.07 13.42
CA GLY A 128 -13.05 -1.23 13.96
C GLY A 128 -11.95 -2.29 13.90
N ALA A 129 -10.74 -1.91 13.49
CA ALA A 129 -9.60 -2.82 13.45
C ALA A 129 -8.92 -2.95 14.81
#